data_da77b0b461c8ed1b2363788046f92d03
#
_entry.id   da77b0b461c8ed1b2363788046f92d03
#
_cell.length_a   1.000
_cell.length_b   1.000
_cell.length_c   1.000
_cell.angle_alpha   90.00
_cell.angle_beta   90.00
_cell.angle_gamma   90.00
#
_symmetry.space_group_name_H-M   'P 1'
#
loop_
_entity.id
_entity.type
_entity.pdbx_description
1 polymer ?
#
loop_
_entity_poly.entity_id
_entity_poly.type
_entity_poly.pdbx_seq_one_letter_code
_entity_poly.pdbx_strand_id
1 'polypeptide(L)'
;MGSLCWDGKRWERNEHKALELAEDFSEHMLRDAMGEYRDALHNEAEAKAADPEGSEAVKAASEAVKRSKAYLAHANMTRRVSRLKAILDLARPYMVRPGNSMDADPLELNTQAGIINLVTGAFRPNQQEAYCTKVTAFSRNDKGKDIWDSFLDTITCENSSLKGFLQMVVGMSLFGKVYQEGVTFAVGTGKNGKSTFFNTVAAVMGDYAGYIDIDVITTKNSNDKAALATLRGKRLVIAGELEEGRRLSAATIKKISSTDPFQVEEKYKQPEIVKPSHTLCLFTNHLPRVGSTDEGTWRRIFVVPFNAVIQPDKTIQNYADYLA
;
A
#
# COMPACT_ATOMS: atom_id res chain seq x y z
N MET A 1 -4.83 -15.10 6.43
CA MET A 1 -4.42 -13.70 6.67
C MET A 1 -2.94 -13.70 6.93
N GLY A 2 -2.19 -12.73 6.42
CA GLY A 2 -0.75 -12.62 6.66
C GLY A 2 -0.46 -11.63 7.79
N SER A 3 0.77 -11.70 8.31
CA SER A 3 1.24 -10.76 9.32
C SER A 3 1.54 -9.40 8.69
N LEU A 4 1.07 -8.33 9.31
CA LEU A 4 1.46 -6.96 8.98
C LEU A 4 2.51 -6.50 9.98
N CYS A 5 3.61 -5.95 9.47
CA CYS A 5 4.69 -5.40 10.27
C CYS A 5 4.87 -3.92 9.93
N TRP A 6 5.16 -3.12 10.95
CA TRP A 6 5.47 -1.71 10.77
C TRP A 6 6.88 -1.52 10.23
N ASP A 7 7.02 -0.80 9.11
CA ASP A 7 8.30 -0.52 8.46
C ASP A 7 8.90 0.86 8.83
N GLY A 8 8.23 1.60 9.71
CA GLY A 8 8.55 2.98 10.06
C GLY A 8 7.65 4.01 9.39
N LYS A 9 6.86 3.62 8.38
CA LYS A 9 6.00 4.50 7.58
C LYS A 9 4.61 3.93 7.33
N ARG A 10 4.50 2.59 7.21
CA ARG A 10 3.24 1.88 6.96
C ARG A 10 3.27 0.49 7.56
N TRP A 11 2.12 -0.14 7.59
CA TRP A 11 1.97 -1.56 7.87
C TRP A 11 2.04 -2.35 6.57
N GLU A 12 3.13 -3.08 6.36
CA GLU A 12 3.31 -3.92 5.19
C GLU A 12 3.17 -5.41 5.52
N ARG A 13 2.74 -6.19 4.54
CA ARG A 13 2.69 -7.64 4.70
C ARG A 13 4.10 -8.22 4.60
N ASN A 14 4.64 -8.69 5.73
CA ASN A 14 5.99 -9.21 5.80
C ASN A 14 6.11 -10.34 6.84
N GLU A 15 5.99 -11.58 6.36
CA GLU A 15 6.10 -12.78 7.22
C GLU A 15 7.54 -12.99 7.71
N HIS A 16 8.55 -12.59 6.95
CA HIS A 16 9.95 -12.69 7.36
C HIS A 16 10.22 -11.73 8.52
N LYS A 17 9.76 -10.50 8.42
CA LYS A 17 9.90 -9.51 9.49
C LYS A 17 9.18 -9.92 10.77
N ALA A 18 8.03 -10.56 10.66
CA ALA A 18 7.34 -11.11 11.82
C ALA A 18 8.17 -12.20 12.52
N LEU A 19 8.85 -13.05 11.75
CA LEU A 19 9.74 -14.06 12.29
C LEU A 19 11.00 -13.46 12.94
N GLU A 20 11.61 -12.45 12.30
CA GLU A 20 12.72 -11.67 12.90
C GLU A 20 12.32 -11.07 14.26
N LEU A 21 11.16 -10.44 14.36
CA LEU A 21 10.69 -9.86 15.62
C LEU A 21 10.49 -10.92 16.71
N ALA A 22 10.04 -12.13 16.33
CA ALA A 22 9.94 -13.25 17.27
C ALA A 22 11.34 -13.77 17.67
N GLU A 23 12.31 -13.74 16.78
CA GLU A 23 13.71 -14.08 17.06
C GLU A 23 14.33 -13.06 18.03
N ASP A 24 14.21 -11.76 17.75
CA ASP A 24 14.66 -10.68 18.63
C ASP A 24 14.07 -10.82 20.04
N PHE A 25 12.76 -11.11 20.13
CA PHE A 25 12.11 -11.40 21.41
C PHE A 25 12.79 -12.56 22.14
N SER A 26 13.06 -13.66 21.43
CA SER A 26 13.72 -14.83 22.03
C SER A 26 15.15 -14.55 22.48
N GLU A 27 15.88 -13.68 21.79
CA GLU A 27 17.22 -13.25 22.18
C GLU A 27 17.21 -12.35 23.42
N HIS A 28 16.22 -11.45 23.55
CA HIS A 28 16.04 -10.67 24.77
C HIS A 28 15.74 -11.59 25.96
N MET A 29 14.79 -12.52 25.78
CA MET A 29 14.46 -13.50 26.80
C MET A 29 15.67 -14.33 27.23
N LEU A 30 16.55 -14.70 26.30
CA LEU A 30 17.78 -15.42 26.62
C LEU A 30 18.78 -14.57 27.45
N ARG A 31 18.97 -13.31 27.06
CA ARG A 31 19.82 -12.36 27.79
C ARG A 31 19.34 -12.16 29.22
N ASP A 32 18.05 -11.97 29.40
CA ASP A 32 17.43 -11.83 30.74
C ASP A 32 17.63 -13.10 31.57
N ALA A 33 17.37 -14.28 30.99
CA ALA A 33 17.52 -15.56 31.66
C ALA A 33 19.00 -15.84 32.04
N MET A 34 19.94 -15.42 31.19
CA MET A 34 21.38 -15.49 31.52
C MET A 34 21.77 -14.57 32.67
N GLY A 35 21.20 -13.35 32.70
CA GLY A 35 21.38 -12.41 33.80
C GLY A 35 20.87 -12.98 35.13
N GLU A 36 19.61 -13.40 35.15
CA GLU A 36 18.96 -13.98 36.33
C GLU A 36 19.73 -15.22 36.86
N TYR A 37 20.21 -16.09 35.96
CA TYR A 37 20.97 -17.27 36.37
C TYR A 37 22.31 -16.90 36.97
N ARG A 38 23.05 -15.95 36.40
CA ARG A 38 24.31 -15.45 36.91
C ARG A 38 24.16 -14.83 38.31
N ASP A 39 23.13 -13.97 38.44
CA ASP A 39 22.86 -13.27 39.70
C ASP A 39 22.39 -14.25 40.80
N ALA A 40 21.60 -15.27 40.44
CA ALA A 40 21.26 -16.35 41.37
C ALA A 40 22.43 -17.16 41.84
N LEU A 41 23.41 -17.47 40.96
CA LEU A 41 24.66 -18.17 41.34
C LEU A 41 25.49 -17.30 42.26
N HIS A 42 25.60 -15.99 42.01
CA HIS A 42 26.34 -15.07 42.87
C HIS A 42 25.75 -15.03 44.29
N ASN A 43 24.43 -14.82 44.36
CA ASN A 43 23.69 -14.77 45.63
C ASN A 43 23.78 -16.11 46.43
N GLU A 44 23.75 -17.25 45.71
CA GLU A 44 23.97 -18.56 46.36
C GLU A 44 25.36 -18.69 46.93
N ALA A 45 26.39 -18.23 46.20
CA ALA A 45 27.75 -18.25 46.66
C ALA A 45 27.96 -17.35 47.91
N GLU A 46 27.39 -16.16 47.91
CA GLU A 46 27.42 -15.26 49.07
C GLU A 46 26.71 -15.85 50.29
N ALA A 47 25.48 -16.40 50.08
CA ALA A 47 24.72 -17.03 51.15
C ALA A 47 25.50 -18.22 51.81
N LYS A 48 26.14 -19.07 50.96
CA LYS A 48 26.98 -20.18 51.45
C LYS A 48 28.23 -19.71 52.17
N ALA A 49 28.84 -18.58 51.76
CA ALA A 49 29.98 -17.99 52.42
C ALA A 49 29.60 -17.35 53.78
N ALA A 50 28.41 -16.78 53.89
CA ALA A 50 27.93 -16.17 55.12
C ALA A 50 27.44 -17.20 56.16
N ASP A 51 26.90 -18.33 55.73
CA ASP A 51 26.37 -19.38 56.61
C ASP A 51 26.60 -20.79 56.00
N PRO A 52 27.74 -21.42 56.35
CA PRO A 52 28.10 -22.75 55.84
C PRO A 52 27.20 -23.90 56.33
N GLU A 53 26.46 -23.72 57.42
CA GLU A 53 25.63 -24.79 58.01
C GLU A 53 24.30 -25.01 57.33
N GLY A 54 24.00 -24.22 56.30
CA GLY A 54 22.87 -24.51 55.43
C GLY A 54 21.50 -24.00 55.89
N SER A 55 21.49 -22.77 56.39
CA SER A 55 20.29 -22.03 56.82
C SER A 55 19.18 -21.97 55.75
N GLU A 56 18.03 -21.49 56.13
CA GLU A 56 16.91 -21.27 55.23
C GLU A 56 17.23 -20.31 54.08
N ALA A 57 18.16 -19.37 54.33
CA ALA A 57 18.67 -18.46 53.30
C ALA A 57 19.43 -19.19 52.20
N VAL A 58 20.30 -20.14 52.55
CA VAL A 58 21.06 -20.97 51.60
C VAL A 58 20.11 -21.84 50.76
N LYS A 59 19.07 -22.43 51.41
CA LYS A 59 18.08 -23.24 50.73
C LYS A 59 17.27 -22.40 49.72
N ALA A 60 16.86 -21.18 50.11
CA ALA A 60 16.15 -20.26 49.24
C ALA A 60 17.01 -19.82 48.04
N ALA A 61 18.28 -19.53 48.25
CA ALA A 61 19.23 -19.19 47.18
C ALA A 61 19.44 -20.35 46.20
N SER A 62 19.59 -21.58 46.72
CA SER A 62 19.73 -22.78 45.87
C SER A 62 18.46 -23.07 45.05
N GLU A 63 17.28 -22.78 45.60
CA GLU A 63 16.03 -22.91 44.88
C GLU A 63 15.89 -21.82 43.79
N ALA A 64 16.37 -20.60 44.03
CA ALA A 64 16.47 -19.54 43.01
C ALA A 64 17.39 -19.95 41.84
N VAL A 65 18.52 -20.59 42.12
CA VAL A 65 19.41 -21.13 41.06
C VAL A 65 18.71 -22.20 40.24
N LYS A 66 17.95 -23.10 40.84
CA LYS A 66 17.16 -24.11 40.09
C LYS A 66 16.14 -23.47 39.18
N ARG A 67 15.40 -22.46 39.67
CA ARG A 67 14.38 -21.75 38.90
C ARG A 67 14.99 -20.98 37.72
N SER A 68 16.06 -20.22 37.98
CA SER A 68 16.74 -19.45 36.91
C SER A 68 17.41 -20.36 35.87
N LYS A 69 17.95 -21.52 36.29
CA LYS A 69 18.47 -22.56 35.38
C LYS A 69 17.35 -23.14 34.49
N ALA A 70 16.16 -23.40 35.05
CA ALA A 70 15.00 -23.86 34.28
C ALA A 70 14.52 -22.80 33.30
N TYR A 71 14.51 -21.52 33.70
CA TYR A 71 14.19 -20.40 32.83
C TYR A 71 15.21 -20.27 31.67
N LEU A 72 16.50 -20.38 31.94
CA LEU A 72 17.56 -20.38 30.93
C LEU A 72 17.38 -21.53 29.93
N ALA A 73 17.06 -22.73 30.41
CA ALA A 73 16.77 -23.88 29.54
C ALA A 73 15.54 -23.63 28.67
N HIS A 74 14.49 -23.02 29.22
CA HIS A 74 13.28 -22.62 28.47
C HIS A 74 13.61 -21.56 27.42
N ALA A 75 14.35 -20.51 27.76
CA ALA A 75 14.77 -19.46 26.82
C ALA A 75 15.57 -20.03 25.64
N ASN A 76 16.52 -20.93 25.91
CA ASN A 76 17.29 -21.63 24.88
C ASN A 76 16.39 -22.46 23.94
N MET A 77 15.37 -23.12 24.48
CA MET A 77 14.44 -23.91 23.68
C MET A 77 13.51 -23.03 22.83
N THR A 78 13.18 -21.83 23.31
CA THR A 78 12.29 -20.87 22.62
C THR A 78 12.89 -20.37 21.32
N ARG A 79 14.21 -20.34 21.16
CA ARG A 79 14.95 -19.95 19.96
C ARG A 79 14.77 -20.90 18.76
N ARG A 80 14.17 -22.06 18.94
CA ARG A 80 13.92 -23.00 17.85
C ARG A 80 12.84 -22.44 16.92
N VAL A 81 13.08 -22.48 15.60
CA VAL A 81 12.18 -21.96 14.57
C VAL A 81 10.73 -22.46 14.73
N SER A 82 10.56 -23.74 15.08
CA SER A 82 9.23 -24.31 15.31
C SER A 82 8.49 -23.64 16.46
N ARG A 83 9.20 -23.26 17.53
CA ARG A 83 8.61 -22.56 18.67
C ARG A 83 8.34 -21.09 18.38
N LEU A 84 9.23 -20.42 17.64
CA LEU A 84 8.99 -19.04 17.20
C LEU A 84 7.73 -18.96 16.33
N LYS A 85 7.56 -19.91 15.41
CA LYS A 85 6.32 -20.01 14.62
C LYS A 85 5.09 -20.27 15.50
N ALA A 86 5.19 -21.17 16.47
CA ALA A 86 4.09 -21.44 17.38
C ALA A 86 3.72 -20.22 18.24
N ILE A 87 4.71 -19.43 18.67
CA ILE A 87 4.47 -18.16 19.41
C ILE A 87 3.69 -17.18 18.52
N LEU A 88 4.11 -16.99 17.26
CA LEU A 88 3.39 -16.13 16.32
C LEU A 88 1.97 -16.61 16.09
N ASP A 89 1.75 -17.93 15.92
CA ASP A 89 0.41 -18.50 15.73
C ASP A 89 -0.48 -18.28 16.97
N LEU A 90 0.05 -18.41 18.18
CA LEU A 90 -0.66 -18.14 19.42
C LEU A 90 -0.91 -16.66 19.66
N ALA A 91 -0.03 -15.76 19.19
CA ALA A 91 -0.19 -14.32 19.31
C ALA A 91 -1.24 -13.76 18.34
N ARG A 92 -1.46 -14.40 17.19
CA ARG A 92 -2.38 -13.93 16.14
C ARG A 92 -3.76 -13.48 16.65
N PRO A 93 -4.49 -14.26 17.46
CA PRO A 93 -5.83 -13.84 17.93
C PRO A 93 -5.82 -12.51 18.70
N TYR A 94 -4.72 -12.21 19.39
CA TYR A 94 -4.59 -10.98 20.20
C TYR A 94 -4.16 -9.76 19.34
N MET A 95 -3.62 -10.02 18.15
CA MET A 95 -3.10 -8.99 17.23
C MET A 95 -4.08 -8.67 16.09
N VAL A 96 -5.21 -9.37 16.01
CA VAL A 96 -6.20 -9.16 14.95
C VAL A 96 -6.78 -7.75 15.04
N ARG A 97 -6.79 -7.06 13.90
CA ARG A 97 -7.49 -5.79 13.72
C ARG A 97 -8.58 -5.95 12.66
N PRO A 98 -9.75 -5.30 12.83
CA PRO A 98 -10.77 -5.29 11.79
C PRO A 98 -10.20 -4.75 10.47
N GLY A 99 -10.54 -5.37 9.35
CA GLY A 99 -10.00 -4.96 8.04
C GLY A 99 -10.37 -3.53 7.63
N ASN A 100 -11.48 -3.01 8.16
CA ASN A 100 -11.93 -1.63 7.94
C ASN A 100 -11.18 -0.59 8.79
N SER A 101 -10.32 -0.98 9.72
CA SER A 101 -9.46 -0.06 10.46
C SER A 101 -8.19 0.34 9.70
N MET A 102 -7.84 -0.42 8.65
CA MET A 102 -6.69 -0.12 7.81
C MET A 102 -7.06 0.87 6.71
N ASP A 103 -6.19 1.86 6.47
CA ASP A 103 -6.40 2.94 5.48
C ASP A 103 -7.79 3.59 5.60
N ALA A 104 -8.30 3.75 6.84
CA ALA A 104 -9.70 4.11 7.11
C ALA A 104 -10.05 5.54 6.72
N ASP A 105 -9.12 6.48 6.80
CA ASP A 105 -9.38 7.87 6.45
C ASP A 105 -9.06 8.14 4.96
N PRO A 106 -10.10 8.36 4.13
CA PRO A 106 -9.92 8.67 2.71
C PRO A 106 -9.34 10.07 2.46
N LEU A 107 -9.29 10.93 3.46
CA LEU A 107 -8.81 12.31 3.38
C LEU A 107 -7.35 12.46 3.80
N GLU A 108 -6.74 11.40 4.28
CA GLU A 108 -5.32 11.36 4.62
C GLU A 108 -4.50 10.67 3.54
N LEU A 109 -3.35 11.26 3.20
CA LEU A 109 -2.36 10.70 2.29
C LEU A 109 -1.08 10.42 3.06
N ASN A 110 -0.70 9.16 3.16
CA ASN A 110 0.55 8.74 3.78
C ASN A 110 1.70 8.89 2.78
N THR A 111 2.73 9.63 3.15
CA THR A 111 3.92 9.89 2.32
C THR A 111 5.19 9.42 3.01
N GLN A 112 6.31 9.40 2.27
CA GLN A 112 7.61 9.02 2.82
C GLN A 112 8.05 9.88 4.02
N ALA A 113 7.60 11.14 4.10
CA ALA A 113 7.96 12.06 5.19
C ALA A 113 6.91 12.12 6.30
N GLY A 114 5.66 11.72 6.05
CA GLY A 114 4.57 11.81 7.00
C GLY A 114 3.20 11.78 6.34
N ILE A 115 2.17 12.01 7.12
CA ILE A 115 0.77 11.98 6.70
C ILE A 115 0.27 13.40 6.46
N ILE A 116 -0.36 13.61 5.31
CA ILE A 116 -0.96 14.88 4.91
C ILE A 116 -2.48 14.75 4.97
N ASN A 117 -3.14 15.67 5.68
CA ASN A 117 -4.58 15.85 5.55
C ASN A 117 -4.88 16.64 4.27
N LEU A 118 -5.56 16.03 3.33
CA LEU A 118 -5.80 16.61 1.99
C LEU A 118 -6.80 17.76 1.97
N VAL A 119 -7.56 17.96 3.04
CA VAL A 119 -8.53 19.07 3.15
C VAL A 119 -7.88 20.30 3.75
N THR A 120 -7.12 20.11 4.83
CA THR A 120 -6.53 21.23 5.60
C THR A 120 -5.08 21.52 5.20
N GLY A 121 -4.41 20.59 4.52
CA GLY A 121 -2.97 20.66 4.25
C GLY A 121 -2.10 20.37 5.48
N ALA A 122 -2.71 20.02 6.63
CA ALA A 122 -1.98 19.72 7.85
C ALA A 122 -1.09 18.49 7.67
N PHE A 123 0.10 18.55 8.22
CA PHE A 123 1.11 17.49 8.14
C PHE A 123 1.43 16.97 9.54
N ARG A 124 1.59 15.65 9.66
CA ARG A 124 2.04 14.97 10.87
C ARG A 124 3.00 13.81 10.54
N PRO A 125 3.89 13.41 11.45
CA PRO A 125 4.77 12.25 11.23
C PRO A 125 3.98 10.96 10.97
N ASN A 126 4.63 9.98 10.31
CA ASN A 126 4.09 8.63 10.19
C ASN A 126 3.93 8.02 11.59
N GLN A 127 2.80 7.35 11.84
CA GLN A 127 2.44 6.77 13.14
C GLN A 127 1.78 5.41 12.94
N GLN A 128 2.10 4.46 13.83
CA GLN A 128 1.52 3.11 13.78
C GLN A 128 0.00 3.13 13.94
N GLU A 129 -0.51 4.03 14.77
CA GLU A 129 -1.92 4.21 15.13
C GLU A 129 -2.77 4.74 13.97
N ALA A 130 -2.13 5.26 12.93
CA ALA A 130 -2.82 5.66 11.70
C ALA A 130 -3.22 4.47 10.82
N TYR A 131 -2.68 3.28 11.10
CA TYR A 131 -2.96 2.03 10.38
C TYR A 131 -2.87 2.15 8.86
N CYS A 132 -1.97 3.00 8.35
CA CYS A 132 -1.74 3.13 6.92
C CYS A 132 -1.02 1.88 6.39
N THR A 133 -1.54 1.27 5.32
CA THR A 133 -0.91 0.13 4.61
C THR A 133 -0.23 0.55 3.31
N LYS A 134 -0.38 1.82 2.93
CA LYS A 134 0.15 2.38 1.70
C LYS A 134 0.95 3.65 1.97
N VAL A 135 1.90 3.92 1.08
CA VAL A 135 2.72 5.13 1.13
C VAL A 135 3.03 5.59 -0.31
N THR A 136 3.13 6.89 -0.53
CA THR A 136 3.62 7.43 -1.81
C THR A 136 5.11 7.09 -1.98
N ALA A 137 5.59 7.01 -3.21
CA ALA A 137 7.01 6.74 -3.47
C ALA A 137 7.91 7.91 -3.03
N PHE A 138 7.38 9.13 -3.10
CA PHE A 138 8.12 10.35 -2.79
C PHE A 138 7.36 11.21 -1.78
N SER A 139 8.10 12.13 -1.12
CA SER A 139 7.53 13.18 -0.28
C SER A 139 7.29 14.43 -1.09
N ARG A 140 6.38 15.28 -0.60
CA ARG A 140 6.18 16.62 -1.18
C ARG A 140 7.48 17.42 -1.16
N ASN A 141 7.85 17.96 -2.32
CA ASN A 141 8.92 18.93 -2.49
C ASN A 141 8.66 19.78 -3.74
N ASP A 142 9.43 20.87 -3.91
CA ASP A 142 9.29 21.79 -5.05
C ASP A 142 10.36 21.55 -6.14
N LYS A 143 11.14 20.47 -6.04
CA LYS A 143 12.18 20.15 -7.03
C LYS A 143 11.51 19.69 -8.34
N GLY A 144 12.04 20.17 -9.46
CA GLY A 144 11.56 19.76 -10.77
C GLY A 144 10.23 20.35 -11.21
N LYS A 145 9.64 21.26 -10.40
CA LYS A 145 8.37 21.91 -10.74
C LYS A 145 8.38 22.55 -12.13
N ASP A 146 9.44 23.27 -12.46
CA ASP A 146 9.55 23.95 -13.76
C ASP A 146 9.63 22.96 -14.92
N ILE A 147 10.29 21.82 -14.69
CA ILE A 147 10.38 20.74 -15.68
C ILE A 147 9.01 20.11 -15.90
N TRP A 148 8.31 19.82 -14.80
CA TRP A 148 6.97 19.27 -14.85
C TRP A 148 5.97 20.23 -15.51
N ASP A 149 6.03 21.51 -15.19
CA ASP A 149 5.19 22.55 -15.79
C ASP A 149 5.45 22.68 -17.29
N SER A 150 6.73 22.69 -17.72
CA SER A 150 7.11 22.71 -19.13
C SER A 150 6.65 21.46 -19.88
N PHE A 151 6.75 20.28 -19.25
CA PHE A 151 6.21 19.05 -19.79
C PHE A 151 4.69 19.13 -20.00
N LEU A 152 3.96 19.63 -19.00
CA LEU A 152 2.51 19.81 -19.09
C LEU A 152 2.14 20.79 -20.22
N ASP A 153 2.84 21.91 -20.33
CA ASP A 153 2.59 22.88 -21.39
C ASP A 153 2.80 22.25 -22.79
N THR A 154 3.85 21.42 -22.91
CA THR A 154 4.12 20.68 -24.17
C THR A 154 2.98 19.72 -24.52
N ILE A 155 2.56 18.84 -23.57
CA ILE A 155 1.57 17.80 -23.88
C ILE A 155 0.14 18.33 -24.03
N THR A 156 -0.14 19.51 -23.45
CA THR A 156 -1.44 20.18 -23.58
C THR A 156 -1.46 21.20 -24.71
N CYS A 157 -0.37 21.37 -25.47
CA CYS A 157 -0.23 22.44 -26.47
C CYS A 157 -0.55 23.82 -25.86
N GLU A 158 -0.03 24.12 -24.67
CA GLU A 158 -0.24 25.36 -23.92
C GLU A 158 -1.71 25.66 -23.57
N ASN A 159 -2.61 24.67 -23.68
CA ASN A 159 -4.00 24.80 -23.33
C ASN A 159 -4.16 24.78 -21.80
N SER A 160 -4.35 25.95 -21.20
CA SER A 160 -4.51 26.11 -19.73
C SER A 160 -5.73 25.39 -19.16
N SER A 161 -6.83 25.30 -19.91
CA SER A 161 -8.03 24.58 -19.47
C SER A 161 -7.76 23.07 -19.40
N LEU A 162 -7.05 22.53 -20.39
CA LEU A 162 -6.65 21.12 -20.40
C LEU A 162 -5.64 20.81 -19.30
N LYS A 163 -4.66 21.67 -19.09
CA LYS A 163 -3.68 21.59 -17.97
C LYS A 163 -4.41 21.57 -16.63
N GLY A 164 -5.36 22.48 -16.42
CA GLY A 164 -6.19 22.53 -15.21
C GLY A 164 -7.05 21.28 -15.01
N PHE A 165 -7.61 20.74 -16.10
CA PHE A 165 -8.37 19.48 -16.03
C PHE A 165 -7.49 18.30 -15.63
N LEU A 166 -6.29 18.15 -16.21
CA LEU A 166 -5.33 17.11 -15.83
C LEU A 166 -4.91 17.25 -14.36
N GLN A 167 -4.67 18.47 -13.90
CA GLN A 167 -4.37 18.76 -12.48
C GLN A 167 -5.54 18.33 -11.58
N MET A 168 -6.78 18.57 -11.97
CA MET A 168 -7.96 18.15 -11.21
C MET A 168 -8.08 16.62 -11.17
N VAL A 169 -7.85 15.92 -12.28
CA VAL A 169 -7.86 14.45 -12.34
C VAL A 169 -6.82 13.85 -11.38
N VAL A 170 -5.59 14.36 -11.39
CA VAL A 170 -4.54 13.95 -10.46
C VAL A 170 -4.92 14.31 -9.03
N GLY A 171 -5.44 15.52 -8.78
CA GLY A 171 -5.90 15.94 -7.47
C GLY A 171 -6.98 15.03 -6.89
N MET A 172 -7.97 14.64 -7.68
CA MET A 172 -9.00 13.67 -7.28
C MET A 172 -8.41 12.31 -6.92
N SER A 173 -7.36 11.88 -7.64
CA SER A 173 -6.70 10.61 -7.38
C SER A 173 -5.88 10.56 -6.08
N LEU A 174 -5.66 11.67 -5.39
CA LEU A 174 -5.01 11.68 -4.08
C LEU A 174 -5.95 11.19 -2.96
N PHE A 175 -7.25 11.30 -3.15
CA PHE A 175 -8.23 10.92 -2.15
C PHE A 175 -8.59 9.43 -2.23
N GLY A 176 -8.83 8.82 -1.06
CA GLY A 176 -9.25 7.43 -0.93
C GLY A 176 -10.76 7.22 -1.15
N LYS A 177 -11.38 8.01 -2.01
CA LYS A 177 -12.81 7.89 -2.37
C LYS A 177 -13.05 8.36 -3.80
N VAL A 178 -14.12 7.85 -4.40
CA VAL A 178 -14.58 8.34 -5.70
C VAL A 178 -15.25 9.70 -5.50
N TYR A 179 -14.71 10.75 -6.08
CA TYR A 179 -15.32 12.09 -6.10
C TYR A 179 -16.24 12.27 -7.30
N GLN A 180 -15.75 11.86 -8.46
CA GLN A 180 -16.49 11.92 -9.70
C GLN A 180 -16.62 10.50 -10.25
N GLU A 181 -17.85 10.05 -10.42
CA GLU A 181 -18.13 8.79 -11.08
C GLU A 181 -17.78 8.88 -12.56
N GLY A 182 -16.68 8.24 -12.96
CA GLY A 182 -16.29 8.29 -14.35
C GLY A 182 -14.93 7.68 -14.66
N VAL A 183 -14.63 7.67 -15.94
CA VAL A 183 -13.37 7.20 -16.51
C VAL A 183 -12.79 8.30 -17.39
N THR A 184 -11.55 8.67 -17.15
CA THR A 184 -10.82 9.62 -17.99
C THR A 184 -10.12 8.87 -19.12
N PHE A 185 -10.50 9.12 -20.35
CA PHE A 185 -9.89 8.59 -21.56
C PHE A 185 -8.92 9.60 -22.15
N ALA A 186 -7.63 9.40 -21.97
CA ALA A 186 -6.61 10.17 -22.67
C ALA A 186 -6.38 9.57 -24.06
N VAL A 187 -6.75 10.33 -25.10
CA VAL A 187 -6.75 9.85 -26.47
C VAL A 187 -5.77 10.64 -27.34
N GLY A 188 -5.03 9.96 -28.21
CA GLY A 188 -4.12 10.60 -29.19
C GLY A 188 -3.26 9.59 -29.93
N THR A 189 -2.77 9.96 -31.09
CA THR A 189 -2.18 9.08 -32.12
C THR A 189 -0.75 8.54 -31.84
N GLY A 190 -0.23 8.70 -30.63
CA GLY A 190 1.12 8.30 -30.24
C GLY A 190 2.10 9.47 -30.17
N LYS A 191 3.24 9.27 -29.48
CA LYS A 191 4.32 10.28 -29.28
C LYS A 191 3.81 11.65 -28.78
N ASN A 192 2.86 11.64 -27.87
CA ASN A 192 2.16 12.82 -27.36
C ASN A 192 2.21 12.95 -25.84
N GLY A 193 3.03 12.13 -25.16
CA GLY A 193 3.26 12.22 -23.73
C GLY A 193 2.20 11.57 -22.81
N LYS A 194 1.14 10.93 -23.35
CA LYS A 194 0.10 10.26 -22.53
C LYS A 194 0.68 9.29 -21.50
N SER A 195 1.40 8.28 -21.99
CA SER A 195 2.00 7.25 -21.12
C SER A 195 3.02 7.85 -20.15
N THR A 196 3.82 8.81 -20.59
CA THR A 196 4.76 9.54 -19.73
C THR A 196 4.02 10.22 -18.60
N PHE A 197 2.94 10.96 -18.88
CA PHE A 197 2.14 11.64 -17.87
C PHE A 197 1.59 10.66 -16.81
N PHE A 198 0.88 9.61 -17.24
CA PHE A 198 0.25 8.68 -16.32
C PHE A 198 1.26 7.83 -15.55
N ASN A 199 2.36 7.42 -16.19
CA ASN A 199 3.41 6.64 -15.52
C ASN A 199 4.17 7.48 -14.49
N THR A 200 4.44 8.77 -14.77
CA THR A 200 5.03 9.69 -13.77
C THR A 200 4.12 9.82 -12.56
N VAL A 201 2.83 10.10 -12.77
CA VAL A 201 1.87 10.22 -11.66
C VAL A 201 1.77 8.92 -10.88
N ALA A 202 1.73 7.77 -11.56
CA ALA A 202 1.70 6.47 -10.90
C ALA A 202 2.97 6.19 -10.10
N ALA A 203 4.14 6.52 -10.64
CA ALA A 203 5.42 6.39 -9.94
C ALA A 203 5.43 7.22 -8.64
N VAL A 204 4.98 8.47 -8.69
CA VAL A 204 4.87 9.34 -7.51
C VAL A 204 3.86 8.79 -6.49
N MET A 205 2.72 8.31 -6.95
CA MET A 205 1.66 7.75 -6.10
C MET A 205 2.07 6.45 -5.38
N GLY A 206 3.06 5.73 -5.91
CA GLY A 206 3.57 4.52 -5.29
C GLY A 206 2.49 3.47 -5.03
N ASP A 207 2.33 3.04 -3.78
CA ASP A 207 1.33 2.01 -3.43
C ASP A 207 -0.11 2.38 -3.74
N TYR A 208 -0.42 3.67 -3.84
CA TYR A 208 -1.76 4.16 -4.15
C TYR A 208 -2.13 4.03 -5.61
N ALA A 209 -1.14 3.89 -6.51
CA ALA A 209 -1.39 3.59 -7.92
C ALA A 209 -1.60 2.08 -8.15
N GLY A 210 -2.38 1.76 -9.16
CA GLY A 210 -2.60 0.39 -9.62
C GLY A 210 -2.86 0.35 -11.11
N TYR A 211 -2.61 -0.81 -11.68
CA TYR A 211 -2.87 -1.08 -13.09
C TYR A 211 -3.92 -2.17 -13.22
N ILE A 212 -4.77 -2.05 -14.22
CA ILE A 212 -5.75 -3.07 -14.57
C ILE A 212 -5.62 -3.40 -16.05
N ASP A 213 -5.75 -4.67 -16.35
CA ASP A 213 -5.77 -5.11 -17.74
C ASP A 213 -7.01 -4.53 -18.43
N ILE A 214 -6.82 -3.98 -19.62
CA ILE A 214 -7.90 -3.40 -20.42
C ILE A 214 -9.00 -4.41 -20.74
N ASP A 215 -8.67 -5.69 -20.84
CA ASP A 215 -9.64 -6.74 -21.11
C ASP A 215 -10.69 -6.89 -20.00
N VAL A 216 -10.38 -6.50 -18.78
CA VAL A 216 -11.34 -6.52 -17.65
C VAL A 216 -12.48 -5.55 -17.85
N ILE A 217 -12.22 -4.42 -18.52
CA ILE A 217 -13.24 -3.38 -18.78
C ILE A 217 -13.86 -3.50 -20.18
N THR A 218 -13.47 -4.53 -20.95
CA THR A 218 -14.09 -4.84 -22.23
C THR A 218 -15.21 -5.88 -22.09
N THR A 219 -16.00 -6.06 -23.13
CA THR A 219 -17.12 -7.02 -23.12
C THR A 219 -16.66 -8.49 -23.06
N LYS A 220 -15.41 -8.79 -23.35
CA LYS A 220 -14.88 -10.15 -23.43
C LYS A 220 -14.64 -10.78 -22.04
N ASN A 221 -14.15 -10.01 -21.06
CA ASN A 221 -13.76 -10.49 -19.72
C ASN A 221 -14.33 -9.63 -18.57
N SER A 222 -15.52 -9.07 -18.75
CA SER A 222 -16.12 -8.07 -17.86
C SER A 222 -16.43 -8.51 -16.42
N ASN A 223 -16.15 -9.75 -16.05
CA ASN A 223 -16.44 -10.31 -14.72
C ASN A 223 -15.23 -10.94 -14.02
N ASP A 224 -14.00 -10.54 -14.37
CA ASP A 224 -12.81 -11.03 -13.65
C ASP A 224 -12.75 -10.42 -12.25
N LYS A 225 -13.37 -11.13 -11.30
CA LYS A 225 -13.43 -10.73 -9.90
C LYS A 225 -12.04 -10.68 -9.24
N ALA A 226 -11.10 -11.51 -9.71
CA ALA A 226 -9.73 -11.53 -9.17
C ALA A 226 -8.96 -10.30 -9.61
N ALA A 227 -9.07 -9.88 -10.88
CA ALA A 227 -8.49 -8.64 -11.35
C ALA A 227 -9.10 -7.42 -10.63
N LEU A 228 -10.42 -7.41 -10.42
CA LEU A 228 -11.08 -6.35 -9.66
C LEU A 228 -10.65 -6.30 -8.19
N ALA A 229 -10.23 -7.40 -7.60
CA ALA A 229 -9.71 -7.42 -6.22
C ALA A 229 -8.40 -6.63 -6.08
N THR A 230 -7.60 -6.51 -7.15
CA THR A 230 -6.36 -5.73 -7.15
C THR A 230 -6.58 -4.22 -6.98
N LEU A 231 -7.79 -3.74 -7.25
CA LEU A 231 -8.18 -2.33 -7.13
C LEU A 231 -8.38 -1.88 -5.67
N ARG A 232 -8.41 -2.84 -4.76
CA ARG A 232 -8.67 -2.57 -3.34
C ARG A 232 -7.72 -1.53 -2.76
N GLY A 233 -8.28 -0.42 -2.27
CA GLY A 233 -7.55 0.67 -1.64
C GLY A 233 -6.61 1.43 -2.59
N LYS A 234 -6.68 1.19 -3.90
CA LYS A 234 -6.01 2.04 -4.88
C LYS A 234 -6.75 3.36 -5.01
N ARG A 235 -6.00 4.43 -5.29
CA ARG A 235 -6.53 5.80 -5.47
C ARG A 235 -6.41 6.27 -6.91
N LEU A 236 -5.41 5.80 -7.63
CA LEU A 236 -5.27 5.94 -9.07
C LEU A 236 -5.23 4.55 -9.69
N VAL A 237 -6.12 4.31 -10.65
CA VAL A 237 -6.11 3.08 -11.45
C VAL A 237 -5.94 3.43 -12.92
N ILE A 238 -4.94 2.83 -13.53
CA ILE A 238 -4.62 3.04 -14.94
C ILE A 238 -4.93 1.77 -15.71
N ALA A 239 -5.72 1.89 -16.77
CA ALA A 239 -5.88 0.84 -17.76
C ALA A 239 -5.02 1.17 -18.98
N GLY A 240 -4.34 0.14 -19.51
CA GLY A 240 -3.43 0.28 -20.64
C GLY A 240 -4.13 0.44 -21.99
N GLU A 241 -3.35 0.35 -23.06
CA GLU A 241 -3.81 0.59 -24.42
C GLU A 241 -4.95 -0.36 -24.85
N LEU A 242 -5.95 0.24 -25.49
CA LEU A 242 -7.07 -0.48 -26.09
C LEU A 242 -6.80 -0.67 -27.58
N GLU A 243 -6.92 -1.90 -28.06
CA GLU A 243 -6.88 -2.20 -29.48
C GLU A 243 -8.05 -1.54 -30.23
N GLU A 244 -7.84 -1.19 -31.48
CA GLU A 244 -8.87 -0.59 -32.32
C GLU A 244 -10.09 -1.51 -32.43
N GLY A 245 -11.28 -0.91 -32.35
CA GLY A 245 -12.54 -1.63 -32.51
C GLY A 245 -13.04 -2.39 -31.29
N ARG A 246 -12.28 -2.45 -30.20
CA ARG A 246 -12.72 -3.06 -28.94
C ARG A 246 -13.92 -2.32 -28.34
N ARG A 247 -14.81 -3.09 -27.75
CA ARG A 247 -16.03 -2.58 -27.14
C ARG A 247 -15.94 -2.61 -25.62
N LEU A 248 -16.22 -1.49 -24.98
CA LEU A 248 -16.27 -1.39 -23.53
C LEU A 248 -17.52 -2.03 -22.96
N SER A 249 -17.37 -2.65 -21.80
CA SER A 249 -18.46 -3.13 -20.98
C SER A 249 -19.04 -1.98 -20.16
N ALA A 250 -20.19 -1.45 -20.59
CA ALA A 250 -20.89 -0.38 -19.87
C ALA A 250 -21.19 -0.79 -18.41
N ALA A 251 -21.53 -2.06 -18.18
CA ALA A 251 -21.81 -2.59 -16.85
C ALA A 251 -20.56 -2.56 -15.97
N THR A 252 -19.39 -2.99 -16.50
CA THR A 252 -18.13 -2.98 -15.73
C THR A 252 -17.68 -1.57 -15.44
N ILE A 253 -17.73 -0.65 -16.43
CA ILE A 253 -17.38 0.75 -16.23
C ILE A 253 -18.26 1.37 -15.14
N LYS A 254 -19.57 1.21 -15.20
CA LYS A 254 -20.46 1.69 -14.14
C LYS A 254 -20.10 1.14 -12.78
N LYS A 255 -19.80 -0.17 -12.69
CA LYS A 255 -19.46 -0.85 -11.47
C LYS A 255 -18.18 -0.31 -10.83
N ILE A 256 -17.08 -0.20 -11.60
CA ILE A 256 -15.77 0.17 -11.04
C ILE A 256 -15.56 1.68 -10.89
N SER A 257 -16.35 2.50 -11.57
CA SER A 257 -16.32 3.97 -11.44
C SER A 257 -17.42 4.54 -10.55
N SER A 258 -18.24 3.68 -9.94
CA SER A 258 -19.32 4.06 -9.03
C SER A 258 -18.81 4.23 -7.60
N THR A 259 -19.64 4.84 -6.76
CA THR A 259 -19.47 4.85 -5.31
C THR A 259 -20.05 3.61 -4.63
N ASP A 260 -20.75 2.74 -5.38
CA ASP A 260 -21.41 1.55 -4.86
C ASP A 260 -20.41 0.42 -4.55
N PRO A 261 -20.55 -0.23 -3.40
CA PRO A 261 -19.75 -1.40 -3.09
C PRO A 261 -20.03 -2.57 -4.05
N PHE A 262 -19.00 -3.35 -4.37
CA PHE A 262 -19.17 -4.54 -5.16
C PHE A 262 -18.35 -5.72 -4.61
N GLN A 263 -18.78 -6.92 -4.92
CA GLN A 263 -18.13 -8.14 -4.51
C GLN A 263 -16.94 -8.47 -5.40
N VAL A 264 -15.82 -8.78 -4.78
CA VAL A 264 -14.61 -9.32 -5.42
C VAL A 264 -14.26 -10.67 -4.81
N GLU A 265 -13.47 -11.45 -5.51
CA GLU A 265 -13.09 -12.79 -5.07
C GLU A 265 -11.68 -13.10 -5.58
N GLU A 266 -10.76 -13.31 -4.65
CA GLU A 266 -9.42 -13.82 -4.96
C GLU A 266 -9.44 -15.36 -4.90
N LYS A 267 -8.61 -16.01 -5.72
CA LYS A 267 -8.48 -17.47 -5.67
C LYS A 267 -8.19 -17.96 -4.25
N TYR A 268 -8.98 -18.93 -3.80
CA TYR A 268 -8.83 -19.57 -2.48
C TYR A 268 -9.11 -18.66 -1.29
N LYS A 269 -9.77 -17.53 -1.49
CA LYS A 269 -10.22 -16.66 -0.41
C LYS A 269 -11.74 -16.53 -0.40
N GLN A 270 -12.28 -16.15 0.77
CA GLN A 270 -13.71 -15.83 0.87
C GLN A 270 -14.02 -14.57 0.05
N PRO A 271 -15.19 -14.50 -0.60
CA PRO A 271 -15.65 -13.31 -1.27
C PRO A 271 -15.68 -12.11 -0.31
N GLU A 272 -15.25 -10.96 -0.81
CA GLU A 272 -15.18 -9.73 -0.03
C GLU A 272 -15.90 -8.59 -0.74
N ILE A 273 -16.49 -7.68 0.05
CA ILE A 273 -17.12 -6.45 -0.47
C ILE A 273 -16.07 -5.35 -0.47
N VAL A 274 -15.82 -4.77 -1.64
CA VAL A 274 -14.91 -3.64 -1.83
C VAL A 274 -15.69 -2.41 -2.24
N LYS A 275 -15.41 -1.29 -1.60
CA LYS A 275 -15.91 0.02 -2.01
C LYS A 275 -14.85 0.67 -2.91
N PRO A 276 -15.22 1.16 -4.11
CA PRO A 276 -14.28 1.89 -4.95
C PRO A 276 -13.70 3.10 -4.23
N SER A 277 -12.40 3.29 -4.40
CA SER A 277 -11.64 4.39 -3.77
C SER A 277 -10.73 5.11 -4.76
N HIS A 278 -10.90 4.87 -6.06
CA HIS A 278 -9.95 5.26 -7.08
C HIS A 278 -10.56 6.15 -8.16
N THR A 279 -9.73 6.99 -8.74
CA THR A 279 -9.95 7.64 -10.02
C THR A 279 -9.45 6.71 -11.12
N LEU A 280 -10.32 6.38 -12.07
CA LEU A 280 -10.00 5.48 -13.17
C LEU A 280 -9.57 6.29 -14.40
N CYS A 281 -8.39 6.02 -14.90
CA CYS A 281 -7.82 6.63 -16.10
C CYS A 281 -7.45 5.55 -17.12
N LEU A 282 -7.64 5.88 -18.38
CA LEU A 282 -7.26 5.02 -19.49
C LEU A 282 -6.59 5.86 -20.56
N PHE A 283 -5.48 5.40 -21.09
CA PHE A 283 -4.84 6.03 -22.24
C PHE A 283 -4.85 5.09 -23.45
N THR A 284 -5.21 5.64 -24.61
CA THR A 284 -5.38 4.85 -25.83
C THR A 284 -5.09 5.69 -27.07
N ASN A 285 -4.79 5.01 -28.15
CA ASN A 285 -4.65 5.65 -29.46
C ASN A 285 -5.98 5.76 -30.21
N HIS A 286 -6.95 4.95 -29.86
CA HIS A 286 -8.26 4.88 -30.51
C HIS A 286 -9.39 5.03 -29.50
N LEU A 287 -10.42 5.78 -29.85
CA LEU A 287 -11.62 5.85 -29.02
C LEU A 287 -12.31 4.49 -29.00
N PRO A 288 -12.64 3.97 -27.82
CA PRO A 288 -13.35 2.72 -27.70
C PRO A 288 -14.79 2.82 -28.24
N ARG A 289 -15.31 1.70 -28.71
CA ARG A 289 -16.73 1.61 -29.02
C ARG A 289 -17.52 1.45 -27.74
N VAL A 290 -18.43 2.38 -27.48
CA VAL A 290 -19.37 2.30 -26.36
C VAL A 290 -20.69 1.79 -26.90
N GLY A 291 -21.05 0.57 -26.56
CA GLY A 291 -22.26 -0.09 -27.11
C GLY A 291 -23.53 0.25 -26.38
N SER A 292 -23.54 1.30 -25.57
CA SER A 292 -24.70 1.75 -24.81
C SER A 292 -25.17 3.11 -25.30
N THR A 293 -26.46 3.27 -25.46
CA THR A 293 -27.14 4.56 -25.69
C THR A 293 -27.60 5.20 -24.38
N ASP A 294 -27.31 4.53 -23.25
CA ASP A 294 -27.76 4.92 -21.93
C ASP A 294 -26.97 6.12 -21.40
N GLU A 295 -27.65 7.15 -20.98
CA GLU A 295 -27.11 8.39 -20.43
C GLU A 295 -26.20 8.13 -19.22
N GLY A 296 -26.53 7.14 -18.39
CA GLY A 296 -25.75 6.75 -17.22
C GLY A 296 -24.34 6.27 -17.57
N THR A 297 -24.10 5.75 -18.77
CA THR A 297 -22.78 5.40 -19.29
C THR A 297 -22.05 6.64 -19.81
N TRP A 298 -22.73 7.46 -20.62
CA TRP A 298 -22.09 8.60 -21.27
C TRP A 298 -21.64 9.67 -20.29
N ARG A 299 -22.41 9.97 -19.25
CA ARG A 299 -22.04 10.95 -18.22
C ARG A 299 -20.76 10.57 -17.44
N ARG A 300 -20.31 9.30 -17.54
CA ARG A 300 -19.11 8.79 -16.90
C ARG A 300 -17.87 8.79 -17.78
N ILE A 301 -17.99 9.22 -19.03
CA ILE A 301 -16.89 9.18 -20.01
C ILE A 301 -16.34 10.59 -20.20
N PHE A 302 -15.12 10.81 -19.76
CA PHE A 302 -14.38 12.05 -19.96
C PHE A 302 -13.27 11.83 -20.98
N VAL A 303 -13.40 12.44 -22.15
CA VAL A 303 -12.40 12.31 -23.22
C VAL A 303 -11.44 13.49 -23.15
N VAL A 304 -10.15 13.19 -23.04
CA VAL A 304 -9.06 14.16 -22.96
C VAL A 304 -8.17 14.00 -24.19
N PRO A 305 -8.17 14.96 -25.12
CA PRO A 305 -7.34 14.87 -26.30
C PRO A 305 -5.88 15.23 -26.00
N PHE A 306 -4.97 14.36 -26.41
CA PHE A 306 -3.53 14.59 -26.39
C PHE A 306 -3.06 14.82 -27.84
N ASN A 307 -3.08 16.07 -28.27
CA ASN A 307 -2.81 16.46 -29.65
C ASN A 307 -1.35 16.86 -29.90
N ALA A 308 -0.53 16.87 -28.85
CA ALA A 308 0.90 17.17 -29.00
C ALA A 308 1.59 16.16 -29.92
N VAL A 309 2.54 16.62 -30.69
CA VAL A 309 3.47 15.81 -31.51
C VAL A 309 4.88 16.08 -31.04
N ILE A 310 5.42 15.17 -30.23
CA ILE A 310 6.78 15.27 -29.72
C ILE A 310 7.75 14.78 -30.80
N GLN A 311 8.62 15.67 -31.26
CA GLN A 311 9.58 15.36 -32.32
C GLN A 311 10.64 14.35 -31.81
N PRO A 312 11.18 13.48 -32.66
CA PRO A 312 12.16 12.47 -32.26
C PRO A 312 13.41 13.01 -31.56
N ASP A 313 13.89 14.17 -31.99
CA ASP A 313 15.04 14.89 -31.40
C ASP A 313 14.76 15.46 -30.00
N LYS A 314 13.49 15.63 -29.62
CA LYS A 314 13.03 16.07 -28.32
C LYS A 314 12.54 14.92 -27.41
N THR A 315 12.66 13.68 -27.88
CA THR A 315 12.23 12.51 -27.11
C THR A 315 13.29 12.13 -26.09
N ILE A 316 12.91 12.14 -24.82
CA ILE A 316 13.75 11.70 -23.70
C ILE A 316 13.35 10.27 -23.36
N GLN A 317 14.32 9.34 -23.36
CA GLN A 317 14.08 7.96 -22.96
C GLN A 317 13.81 7.90 -21.45
N ASN A 318 12.87 7.05 -21.03
CA ASN A 318 12.46 6.88 -19.62
C ASN A 318 12.09 8.21 -18.93
N TYR A 319 11.50 9.14 -19.70
CA TYR A 319 11.20 10.48 -19.18
C TYR A 319 10.25 10.46 -17.98
N ALA A 320 9.40 9.44 -17.87
CA ALA A 320 8.53 9.26 -16.70
C ALA A 320 9.32 9.07 -15.41
N ASP A 321 10.41 8.29 -15.44
CA ASP A 321 11.30 8.06 -14.30
C ASP A 321 12.09 9.32 -13.92
N TYR A 322 12.42 10.12 -14.93
CA TYR A 322 13.11 11.41 -14.71
C TYR A 322 12.19 12.47 -14.11
N LEU A 323 10.90 12.45 -14.47
CA LEU A 323 9.90 13.41 -13.97
C LEU A 323 9.37 13.02 -12.56
N ALA A 324 9.46 11.76 -12.17
CA ALA A 324 9.03 11.27 -10.87
C ALA A 324 10.09 11.51 -9.79
#